data_cbb3fcdf411547cfa37cae2ec81b3b81
#
_entry.id   cbb3fcdf411547cfa37cae2ec81b3b81
#
_cell.length_a   1.000
_cell.length_b   1.000
_cell.length_c   1.000
_cell.angle_alpha   90.00
_cell.angle_beta   90.00
_cell.angle_gamma   90.00
#
_symmetry.space_group_name_H-M   'P 1'
#
loop_
_entity.id
_entity.type
_entity.pdbx_description
1 polymer ?
#
loop_
_entity_poly.entity_id
_entity_poly.type
_entity_poly.pdbx_seq_one_letter_code
_entity_poly.pdbx_strand_id
1 'polypeptide(L)'
;MAFKTIRLTLAASVAALAISAAAAHADTVFTPTADFAGRVSAASAERGAPVLKGSKAVISGQDLVPGQEITLMRGPNVLNAEGPIVVDAEGKFSFEIAVDADAAVGQQPILVIAEKPAGAQIVTLKISPDVPLSGAEKFDIVNGPVTRGLYQVAYSKANNAVFVTSAVGRPPVAQSALTKLDADTLNALAQITPEAAPAREDGSDGGVFAAYGVGVDDANGNVWVTNTRQNTISVYKQDDLSLVKQFEPGTVNHARDVVIDQVNGRAYASATRTGNIEVFDTATLEKLEPIVVTSAQRGGEWSAMALDIDPTGSRLINVSMSTNEAAVIDLKTHETKVIALPGAKAASGVAYDAKDGLIFVGSQGSDNLLIVSAESGEVLHDVPVGAQPLNVTFEPVSRLAYVANRGAGTITVVNTSGEIVANLDAGNMPNQLRADGEGNVWAVNKARGEDDPTGDNIWRIRLKAE
;
A
#
# COMPACT_ATOMS: atom_id res chain seq x y z
N MET A 1 32.32 76.04 -85.80
CA MET A 1 32.47 76.52 -84.44
C MET A 1 31.53 75.69 -83.57
N ALA A 2 32.04 74.76 -82.85
CA ALA A 2 31.24 73.86 -82.01
C ALA A 2 31.82 73.90 -80.59
N PHE A 3 31.03 74.40 -79.63
CA PHE A 3 31.37 74.39 -78.21
C PHE A 3 30.96 73.02 -77.59
N LYS A 4 31.91 72.28 -77.04
CA LYS A 4 31.69 71.13 -76.29
C LYS A 4 31.50 71.53 -74.81
N THR A 5 30.32 71.27 -74.28
CA THR A 5 29.99 71.42 -72.85
C THR A 5 30.27 70.13 -72.12
N ILE A 6 31.18 70.15 -71.15
CA ILE A 6 31.48 69.06 -70.26
C ILE A 6 30.49 69.14 -69.09
N ARG A 7 29.68 68.10 -68.94
CA ARG A 7 28.85 67.90 -67.71
C ARG A 7 29.61 67.06 -66.71
N LEU A 8 29.93 67.64 -65.56
CA LEU A 8 30.39 66.95 -64.41
C LEU A 8 29.18 66.35 -63.67
N THR A 9 29.13 65.04 -63.57
CA THR A 9 28.15 64.32 -62.71
C THR A 9 28.79 64.06 -61.36
N LEU A 10 28.29 64.75 -60.34
CA LEU A 10 28.62 64.46 -58.91
C LEU A 10 27.79 63.25 -58.48
N ALA A 11 28.44 62.14 -58.19
CA ALA A 11 27.80 61.02 -57.58
C ALA A 11 27.84 61.22 -56.06
N ALA A 12 26.67 61.48 -55.42
CA ALA A 12 26.49 61.51 -53.99
C ALA A 12 26.18 60.12 -53.52
N SER A 13 27.14 59.48 -52.82
CA SER A 13 26.94 58.22 -52.15
C SER A 13 26.23 58.46 -50.82
N VAL A 14 24.95 58.14 -50.73
CA VAL A 14 24.20 58.09 -49.46
C VAL A 14 24.45 56.72 -48.81
N ALA A 15 25.29 56.68 -47.80
CA ALA A 15 25.43 55.52 -46.93
C ALA A 15 24.20 55.46 -45.99
N ALA A 16 23.26 54.58 -46.30
CA ALA A 16 22.17 54.32 -45.42
C ALA A 16 22.69 53.42 -44.25
N LEU A 17 22.87 54.00 -43.05
CA LEU A 17 23.06 53.27 -41.82
C LEU A 17 21.73 52.57 -41.49
N ALA A 18 21.64 51.27 -41.72
CA ALA A 18 20.58 50.44 -41.20
C ALA A 18 20.87 50.23 -39.71
N ILE A 19 20.27 51.04 -38.87
CA ILE A 19 20.16 50.71 -37.42
C ILE A 19 19.15 49.59 -37.32
N SER A 20 19.63 48.35 -37.23
CA SER A 20 18.80 47.22 -36.78
C SER A 20 18.50 47.44 -35.30
N ALA A 21 17.35 48.04 -35.00
CA ALA A 21 16.76 47.96 -33.69
C ALA A 21 16.47 46.48 -33.42
N ALA A 22 17.33 45.80 -32.67
CA ALA A 22 16.97 44.56 -32.07
C ALA A 22 15.78 44.86 -31.12
N ALA A 23 14.58 44.55 -31.58
CA ALA A 23 13.42 44.55 -30.72
C ALA A 23 13.76 43.55 -29.59
N ALA A 24 14.01 44.08 -28.42
CA ALA A 24 13.98 43.26 -27.21
C ALA A 24 12.54 42.69 -27.17
N HIS A 25 12.38 41.47 -27.62
CA HIS A 25 11.17 40.74 -27.33
C HIS A 25 11.13 40.62 -25.79
N ALA A 26 10.24 41.39 -25.19
CA ALA A 26 9.88 41.10 -23.80
C ALA A 26 9.50 39.63 -23.77
N ASP A 27 10.22 38.84 -22.98
CA ASP A 27 9.92 37.43 -22.81
C ASP A 27 8.44 37.29 -22.42
N THR A 28 7.65 36.68 -23.32
CA THR A 28 6.25 36.47 -23.02
C THR A 28 6.12 35.52 -21.86
N VAL A 29 5.28 35.87 -20.86
CA VAL A 29 4.99 35.03 -19.74
C VAL A 29 4.31 33.71 -20.16
N PHE A 30 3.57 33.78 -21.29
CA PHE A 30 2.87 32.61 -21.84
C PHE A 30 3.70 31.96 -22.95
N THR A 31 4.73 31.22 -22.55
CA THR A 31 5.53 30.41 -23.47
C THR A 31 4.82 29.09 -23.80
N PRO A 32 5.12 28.43 -24.93
CA PRO A 32 4.59 27.11 -25.22
C PRO A 32 4.96 26.13 -24.07
N THR A 33 3.96 25.42 -23.52
CA THR A 33 4.16 24.38 -22.54
C THR A 33 4.20 23.02 -23.24
N ALA A 34 5.01 22.10 -22.68
CA ALA A 34 4.94 20.68 -23.02
C ALA A 34 4.22 19.94 -21.90
N ASP A 35 3.56 18.83 -22.24
CA ASP A 35 3.07 17.90 -21.23
C ASP A 35 4.26 17.42 -20.41
N PHE A 36 4.08 17.41 -19.09
CA PHE A 36 5.13 16.91 -18.19
C PHE A 36 5.17 15.38 -18.29
N ALA A 37 5.90 14.86 -19.27
CA ALA A 37 5.94 13.42 -19.58
C ALA A 37 6.74 12.60 -18.57
N GLY A 38 7.66 13.26 -17.85
CA GLY A 38 8.53 12.60 -16.87
C GLY A 38 7.83 12.26 -15.56
N ARG A 39 8.41 11.35 -14.82
CA ARG A 39 7.99 10.99 -13.47
C ARG A 39 8.93 11.57 -12.43
N VAL A 40 8.38 12.28 -11.44
CA VAL A 40 9.13 12.77 -10.28
C VAL A 40 8.63 12.06 -9.03
N SER A 41 9.54 11.64 -8.19
CA SER A 41 9.26 10.98 -6.91
C SER A 41 10.06 11.62 -5.78
N ALA A 42 9.55 11.52 -4.56
CA ALA A 42 10.22 11.90 -3.34
C ALA A 42 10.28 10.69 -2.40
N ALA A 43 11.47 10.38 -1.88
CA ALA A 43 11.71 9.23 -1.03
C ALA A 43 12.79 9.55 0.02
N SER A 44 12.99 8.66 0.98
CA SER A 44 14.14 8.73 1.89
C SER A 44 15.45 8.56 1.10
N ALA A 45 16.49 9.28 1.52
CA ALA A 45 17.85 9.06 1.04
C ALA A 45 18.37 7.67 1.44
N GLU A 46 17.89 7.14 2.55
CA GLU A 46 18.15 5.77 2.98
C GLU A 46 17.15 4.81 2.31
N ARG A 47 17.68 3.89 1.52
CA ARG A 47 16.85 2.96 0.74
C ARG A 47 15.95 2.10 1.63
N GLY A 48 14.65 2.25 1.44
CA GLY A 48 13.64 1.45 2.12
C GLY A 48 13.27 1.94 3.52
N ALA A 49 13.93 2.97 4.05
CA ALA A 49 13.52 3.65 5.26
C ALA A 49 12.41 4.68 4.98
N PRO A 50 11.56 5.03 5.96
CA PRO A 50 10.67 6.18 5.85
C PRO A 50 11.46 7.49 5.91
N VAL A 51 10.87 8.57 5.42
CA VAL A 51 11.38 9.91 5.68
C VAL A 51 10.89 10.35 7.06
N LEU A 52 11.80 10.65 7.95
CA LEU A 52 11.53 11.11 9.31
C LEU A 52 11.98 12.57 9.49
N LYS A 53 11.56 13.19 10.58
CA LYS A 53 12.10 14.48 11.01
C LYS A 53 13.62 14.37 11.22
N GLY A 54 14.38 15.38 10.76
CA GLY A 54 15.83 15.40 10.86
C GLY A 54 16.56 14.44 9.90
N SER A 55 15.84 13.67 9.07
CA SER A 55 16.44 12.78 8.08
C SER A 55 16.70 13.51 6.75
N LYS A 56 17.20 12.77 5.76
CA LYS A 56 17.39 13.25 4.41
C LYS A 56 16.39 12.61 3.46
N ALA A 57 15.92 13.40 2.49
CA ALA A 57 15.06 12.93 1.41
C ALA A 57 15.69 13.22 0.05
N VAL A 58 15.35 12.41 -0.94
CA VAL A 58 15.78 12.59 -2.34
C VAL A 58 14.55 12.81 -3.20
N ILE A 59 14.58 13.88 -3.98
CA ILE A 59 13.65 14.14 -5.06
C ILE A 59 14.34 13.74 -6.35
N SER A 60 13.77 12.80 -7.07
CA SER A 60 14.34 12.27 -8.30
C SER A 60 13.34 12.28 -9.44
N GLY A 61 13.83 12.58 -10.64
CA GLY A 61 13.05 12.56 -11.87
C GLY A 61 13.64 11.59 -12.90
N GLN A 62 12.78 11.06 -13.76
CA GLN A 62 13.15 10.22 -14.88
C GLN A 62 12.18 10.43 -16.06
N ASP A 63 12.60 10.06 -17.25
CA ASP A 63 11.84 10.23 -18.48
C ASP A 63 11.53 11.71 -18.78
N LEU A 64 12.41 12.62 -18.35
CA LEU A 64 12.35 14.07 -18.60
C LEU A 64 13.10 14.45 -19.87
N VAL A 65 12.98 15.69 -20.29
CA VAL A 65 13.71 16.19 -21.46
C VAL A 65 15.16 16.53 -21.08
N PRO A 66 16.18 15.93 -21.73
CA PRO A 66 17.57 16.28 -21.45
C PRO A 66 17.84 17.78 -21.58
N GLY A 67 18.59 18.34 -20.62
CA GLY A 67 18.88 19.77 -20.55
C GLY A 67 17.75 20.64 -19.98
N GLN A 68 16.60 20.07 -19.61
CA GLN A 68 15.51 20.77 -18.94
C GLN A 68 15.98 21.26 -17.57
N GLU A 69 15.59 22.46 -17.20
CA GLU A 69 15.97 23.10 -15.93
C GLU A 69 14.83 22.96 -14.93
N ILE A 70 15.14 22.39 -13.74
CA ILE A 70 14.15 22.07 -12.71
C ILE A 70 14.33 22.97 -11.49
N THR A 71 13.25 23.62 -11.06
CA THR A 71 13.16 24.35 -9.79
C THR A 71 12.15 23.62 -8.88
N LEU A 72 12.57 23.34 -7.66
CA LEU A 72 11.76 22.71 -6.63
C LEU A 72 11.30 23.74 -5.62
N MET A 73 10.00 23.82 -5.33
CA MET A 73 9.46 24.80 -4.38
C MET A 73 8.55 24.15 -3.32
N ARG A 74 8.68 24.63 -2.10
CA ARG A 74 7.74 24.31 -1.01
C ARG A 74 7.13 25.62 -0.48
N GLY A 75 5.88 25.89 -0.84
CA GLY A 75 5.28 27.21 -0.67
C GLY A 75 6.10 28.27 -1.44
N PRO A 76 6.50 29.37 -0.82
CA PRO A 76 7.33 30.40 -1.46
C PRO A 76 8.83 30.06 -1.47
N ASN A 77 9.26 28.99 -0.79
CA ASN A 77 10.68 28.66 -0.62
C ASN A 77 11.18 27.80 -1.78
N VAL A 78 12.29 28.21 -2.39
CA VAL A 78 13.03 27.43 -3.38
C VAL A 78 13.95 26.46 -2.63
N LEU A 79 13.81 25.16 -2.90
CA LEU A 79 14.59 24.12 -2.21
C LEU A 79 15.99 23.97 -2.81
N ASN A 80 16.16 24.22 -4.10
CA ASN A 80 17.44 24.22 -4.81
C ASN A 80 17.94 25.66 -5.04
N ALA A 81 18.17 26.40 -3.95
CA ALA A 81 18.49 27.84 -3.98
C ALA A 81 19.81 28.19 -4.70
N GLU A 82 20.72 27.25 -4.89
CA GLU A 82 21.98 27.43 -5.61
C GLU A 82 21.81 27.56 -7.14
N GLY A 83 20.62 27.26 -7.63
CA GLY A 83 20.26 27.34 -9.03
C GLY A 83 19.40 26.15 -9.51
N PRO A 84 18.91 26.20 -10.76
CA PRO A 84 18.11 25.13 -11.31
C PRO A 84 18.92 23.83 -11.44
N ILE A 85 18.25 22.69 -11.24
CA ILE A 85 18.81 21.37 -11.46
C ILE A 85 18.69 21.08 -12.96
N VAL A 86 19.80 20.76 -13.63
CA VAL A 86 19.78 20.41 -15.06
C VAL A 86 19.57 18.91 -15.22
N VAL A 87 18.55 18.54 -16.00
CA VAL A 87 18.26 17.15 -16.37
C VAL A 87 19.40 16.62 -17.23
N ASP A 88 19.92 15.44 -16.89
CA ASP A 88 21.03 14.81 -17.59
C ASP A 88 20.67 14.29 -19.00
N ALA A 89 21.65 13.72 -19.71
CA ALA A 89 21.47 13.20 -21.06
C ALA A 89 20.54 11.98 -21.13
N GLU A 90 20.36 11.28 -20.00
CA GLU A 90 19.47 10.13 -19.82
C GLU A 90 18.06 10.54 -19.40
N GLY A 91 17.75 11.84 -19.32
CA GLY A 91 16.44 12.36 -18.91
C GLY A 91 16.19 12.24 -17.41
N LYS A 92 17.22 12.31 -16.57
CA LYS A 92 17.11 12.10 -15.12
C LYS A 92 17.66 13.30 -14.33
N PHE A 93 17.17 13.43 -13.11
CA PHE A 93 17.82 14.24 -12.08
C PHE A 93 17.67 13.59 -10.69
N SER A 94 18.54 13.99 -9.76
CA SER A 94 18.46 13.63 -8.34
C SER A 94 18.89 14.81 -7.51
N PHE A 95 18.12 15.13 -6.48
CA PHE A 95 18.40 16.23 -5.57
C PHE A 95 18.09 15.83 -4.13
N GLU A 96 19.09 15.90 -3.26
CA GLU A 96 18.96 15.59 -1.82
C GLU A 96 18.56 16.85 -1.05
N ILE A 97 17.60 16.71 -0.14
CA ILE A 97 17.17 17.75 0.79
C ILE A 97 17.28 17.25 2.23
N ALA A 98 17.67 18.13 3.14
CA ALA A 98 17.54 17.90 4.57
C ALA A 98 16.09 18.15 5.00
N VAL A 99 15.55 17.27 5.83
CA VAL A 99 14.23 17.45 6.47
C VAL A 99 14.49 18.05 7.86
N ASP A 100 13.87 19.19 8.14
CA ASP A 100 14.07 19.87 9.42
C ASP A 100 13.68 18.98 10.61
N ALA A 101 14.36 19.15 11.74
CA ALA A 101 14.10 18.39 12.97
C ALA A 101 12.72 18.70 13.58
N ASP A 102 12.14 19.84 13.26
CA ASP A 102 10.80 20.29 13.66
C ASP A 102 9.78 20.23 12.51
N ALA A 103 10.12 19.58 11.38
CA ALA A 103 9.24 19.44 10.23
C ALA A 103 7.90 18.84 10.65
N ALA A 104 6.80 19.35 10.06
CA ALA A 104 5.48 18.78 10.30
C ALA A 104 5.37 17.38 9.66
N VAL A 105 4.89 16.41 10.43
CA VAL A 105 4.53 15.06 9.95
C VAL A 105 3.39 15.17 8.95
N GLY A 106 3.34 14.23 8.02
CA GLY A 106 2.30 14.13 6.99
C GLY A 106 2.79 14.46 5.60
N GLN A 107 1.86 14.73 4.72
CA GLN A 107 2.14 14.93 3.30
C GLN A 107 2.53 16.37 3.00
N GLN A 108 3.71 16.56 2.44
CA GLN A 108 4.31 17.84 2.09
C GLN A 108 4.37 17.98 0.56
N PRO A 109 3.46 18.72 -0.07
CA PRO A 109 3.49 18.95 -1.51
C PRO A 109 4.68 19.83 -1.88
N ILE A 110 5.42 19.40 -2.91
CA ILE A 110 6.54 20.14 -3.53
C ILE A 110 6.16 20.39 -4.97
N LEU A 111 6.18 21.66 -5.36
CA LEU A 111 5.98 22.06 -6.75
C LEU A 111 7.29 21.87 -7.52
N VAL A 112 7.21 21.13 -8.59
CA VAL A 112 8.30 20.88 -9.54
C VAL A 112 8.03 21.75 -10.77
N ILE A 113 8.82 22.77 -10.99
CA ILE A 113 8.74 23.66 -12.14
C ILE A 113 9.86 23.29 -13.10
N ALA A 114 9.50 23.06 -14.35
CA ALA A 114 10.45 22.78 -15.40
C ALA A 114 10.46 23.92 -16.42
N GLU A 115 11.64 24.22 -16.94
CA GLU A 115 11.83 25.17 -18.05
C GLU A 115 12.59 24.49 -19.19
N LYS A 116 12.36 24.94 -20.42
CA LYS A 116 13.07 24.49 -21.65
C LYS A 116 12.87 23.00 -22.01
N PRO A 117 11.64 22.49 -22.19
CA PRO A 117 10.36 23.23 -22.28
C PRO A 117 9.72 23.45 -20.91
N ALA A 118 8.81 24.43 -20.85
CA ALA A 118 8.07 24.75 -19.65
C ALA A 118 7.08 23.64 -19.29
N GLY A 119 6.98 23.35 -17.99
CA GLY A 119 6.04 22.38 -17.44
C GLY A 119 6.01 22.46 -15.92
N ALA A 120 4.99 21.88 -15.30
CA ALA A 120 4.92 21.81 -13.84
C ALA A 120 4.15 20.59 -13.37
N GLN A 121 4.54 20.06 -12.21
CA GLN A 121 3.78 19.03 -11.49
C GLN A 121 3.99 19.16 -9.99
N ILE A 122 3.18 18.47 -9.22
CA ILE A 122 3.33 18.38 -7.76
C ILE A 122 3.79 16.97 -7.42
N VAL A 123 4.90 16.87 -6.66
CA VAL A 123 5.32 15.65 -5.98
C VAL A 123 5.05 15.79 -4.48
N THR A 124 4.66 14.71 -3.83
CA THR A 124 4.42 14.71 -2.39
C THR A 124 5.55 14.02 -1.66
N LEU A 125 6.23 14.74 -0.77
CA LEU A 125 7.13 14.18 0.24
C LEU A 125 6.30 13.82 1.47
N LYS A 126 6.27 12.54 1.85
CA LYS A 126 5.61 12.10 3.08
C LYS A 126 6.63 12.02 4.21
N ILE A 127 6.46 12.82 5.26
CA ILE A 127 7.24 12.76 6.50
C ILE A 127 6.43 11.94 7.49
N SER A 128 6.98 10.78 7.88
CA SER A 128 6.31 9.81 8.74
C SER A 128 6.54 10.12 10.22
N PRO A 129 5.63 9.71 11.13
CA PRO A 129 5.86 9.74 12.57
C PRO A 129 7.06 8.86 12.94
N ASP A 130 7.86 9.31 13.89
CA ASP A 130 8.87 8.51 14.57
C ASP A 130 8.27 7.99 15.88
N VAL A 131 7.85 6.73 15.91
CA VAL A 131 7.29 6.08 17.10
C VAL A 131 8.37 5.19 17.69
N PRO A 132 8.91 5.52 18.87
CA PRO A 132 9.99 4.75 19.49
C PRO A 132 9.56 3.34 19.86
N LEU A 133 10.47 2.36 19.76
CA LEU A 133 10.25 1.02 20.28
C LEU A 133 10.00 1.06 21.79
N SER A 134 8.99 0.36 22.26
CA SER A 134 8.56 0.38 23.67
C SER A 134 7.68 -0.82 24.02
N GLY A 135 7.60 -1.16 25.30
CA GLY A 135 6.61 -2.06 25.88
C GLY A 135 6.77 -3.53 25.52
N ALA A 136 7.87 -3.95 24.89
CA ALA A 136 8.10 -5.35 24.52
C ALA A 136 8.11 -6.31 25.72
N GLU A 137 8.54 -5.81 26.87
CA GLU A 137 8.55 -6.55 28.13
C GLU A 137 7.16 -6.99 28.62
N LYS A 138 6.10 -6.37 28.13
CA LYS A 138 4.70 -6.71 28.42
C LYS A 138 4.21 -7.94 27.66
N PHE A 139 4.95 -8.41 26.68
CA PHE A 139 4.51 -9.46 25.77
C PHE A 139 5.42 -10.68 25.82
N ASP A 140 4.81 -11.86 25.63
CA ASP A 140 5.51 -13.07 25.25
C ASP A 140 5.56 -13.12 23.73
N ILE A 141 6.76 -13.05 23.18
CA ILE A 141 7.00 -13.00 21.74
C ILE A 141 7.86 -14.19 21.35
N VAL A 142 7.33 -15.02 20.44
CA VAL A 142 8.06 -16.11 19.81
C VAL A 142 8.08 -15.82 18.30
N ASN A 143 9.24 -15.98 17.67
CA ASN A 143 9.38 -15.79 16.22
C ASN A 143 10.30 -16.86 15.62
N GLY A 144 10.21 -17.03 14.33
CA GLY A 144 11.06 -17.92 13.57
C GLY A 144 10.94 -17.73 12.06
N PRO A 145 11.97 -18.13 11.30
CA PRO A 145 11.96 -18.06 9.85
C PRO A 145 10.97 -19.08 9.27
N VAL A 146 10.37 -18.72 8.12
CA VAL A 146 9.50 -19.62 7.35
C VAL A 146 10.05 -19.76 5.93
N THR A 147 9.27 -19.46 4.91
CA THR A 147 9.67 -19.48 3.50
C THR A 147 9.70 -18.08 2.93
N ARG A 148 10.45 -17.86 1.84
CA ARG A 148 10.59 -16.54 1.24
C ARG A 148 9.27 -15.98 0.73
N GLY A 149 9.11 -14.67 0.94
CA GLY A 149 8.05 -13.90 0.33
C GLY A 149 6.71 -14.01 1.04
N LEU A 150 6.68 -14.08 2.37
CA LEU A 150 5.46 -14.21 3.17
C LEU A 150 4.45 -13.09 2.89
N TYR A 151 3.16 -13.44 2.85
CA TYR A 151 2.07 -12.51 2.62
C TYR A 151 1.06 -12.45 3.74
N GLN A 152 0.38 -13.56 4.04
CA GLN A 152 -0.65 -13.59 5.07
C GLN A 152 -0.54 -14.83 5.95
N VAL A 153 -1.20 -14.76 7.10
CA VAL A 153 -1.27 -15.82 8.11
C VAL A 153 -2.72 -16.02 8.55
N ALA A 154 -3.11 -17.27 8.81
CA ALA A 154 -4.37 -17.62 9.42
C ALA A 154 -4.18 -18.79 10.39
N TYR A 155 -4.92 -18.79 11.50
CA TYR A 155 -4.86 -19.82 12.55
C TYR A 155 -6.07 -20.74 12.47
N SER A 156 -5.84 -22.05 12.59
CA SER A 156 -6.86 -23.07 12.78
C SER A 156 -6.90 -23.50 14.23
N LYS A 157 -8.02 -23.22 14.89
CA LYS A 157 -8.26 -23.69 16.24
C LYS A 157 -8.46 -25.19 16.29
N ALA A 158 -9.13 -25.77 15.29
CA ALA A 158 -9.43 -27.19 15.22
C ALA A 158 -8.16 -28.05 15.15
N ASN A 159 -7.13 -27.59 14.47
CA ASN A 159 -5.89 -28.32 14.24
C ASN A 159 -4.68 -27.78 15.03
N ASN A 160 -4.85 -26.71 15.82
CA ASN A 160 -3.76 -25.97 16.47
C ASN A 160 -2.60 -25.71 15.51
N ALA A 161 -2.94 -25.20 14.33
CA ALA A 161 -2.00 -25.00 13.24
C ALA A 161 -2.12 -23.60 12.63
N VAL A 162 -1.02 -23.09 12.11
CA VAL A 162 -0.97 -21.81 11.42
C VAL A 162 -0.65 -22.04 9.95
N PHE A 163 -1.41 -21.40 9.09
CA PHE A 163 -1.22 -21.45 7.65
C PHE A 163 -0.65 -20.12 7.17
N VAL A 164 0.44 -20.17 6.41
CA VAL A 164 1.06 -18.97 5.82
C VAL A 164 1.20 -19.11 4.32
N THR A 165 0.96 -18.02 3.63
CA THR A 165 1.14 -17.92 2.18
C THR A 165 2.41 -17.17 1.84
N SER A 166 3.03 -17.53 0.72
CA SER A 166 4.20 -16.86 0.20
C SER A 166 4.22 -16.80 -1.33
N ALA A 167 4.77 -15.72 -1.85
CA ALA A 167 5.05 -15.56 -3.28
C ALA A 167 6.20 -14.58 -3.48
N VAL A 168 7.13 -14.90 -4.38
CA VAL A 168 8.34 -14.11 -4.65
C VAL A 168 8.31 -13.56 -6.06
N GLY A 169 8.61 -12.28 -6.18
CA GLY A 169 8.82 -11.62 -7.45
C GLY A 169 7.56 -11.10 -8.13
N ARG A 170 7.75 -10.70 -9.39
CA ARG A 170 6.68 -10.22 -10.28
C ARG A 170 6.26 -11.35 -11.23
N PRO A 171 5.06 -11.29 -11.82
CA PRO A 171 4.63 -12.29 -12.81
C PRO A 171 5.59 -12.41 -14.00
N PRO A 172 5.87 -13.63 -14.48
CA PRO A 172 5.35 -14.88 -13.93
C PRO A 172 6.01 -15.24 -12.58
N VAL A 173 5.17 -15.62 -11.60
CA VAL A 173 5.65 -15.99 -10.26
C VAL A 173 6.15 -17.42 -10.31
N ALA A 174 7.46 -17.62 -10.11
CA ALA A 174 8.10 -18.93 -10.14
C ALA A 174 8.17 -19.60 -8.75
N GLN A 175 8.10 -18.81 -7.67
CA GLN A 175 8.20 -19.30 -6.30
C GLN A 175 6.98 -18.84 -5.49
N SER A 176 6.18 -19.79 -5.06
CA SER A 176 5.02 -19.58 -4.21
C SER A 176 4.79 -20.83 -3.35
N ALA A 177 4.30 -20.65 -2.12
CA ALA A 177 3.99 -21.76 -1.25
C ALA A 177 2.78 -21.47 -0.35
N LEU A 178 2.11 -22.55 0.04
CA LEU A 178 1.24 -22.63 1.21
C LEU A 178 1.96 -23.52 2.23
N THR A 179 2.21 -23.01 3.44
CA THR A 179 2.92 -23.71 4.49
C THR A 179 2.04 -23.85 5.71
N LYS A 180 1.96 -25.06 6.28
CA LYS A 180 1.31 -25.37 7.55
C LYS A 180 2.37 -25.44 8.63
N LEU A 181 2.18 -24.70 9.71
CA LEU A 181 3.07 -24.67 10.88
C LEU A 181 2.33 -25.18 12.10
N ASP A 182 3.05 -25.80 12.99
CA ASP A 182 2.59 -26.07 14.36
C ASP A 182 2.49 -24.76 15.15
N ALA A 183 1.36 -24.49 15.77
CA ALA A 183 1.10 -23.20 16.41
C ALA A 183 1.92 -22.98 17.69
N ASP A 184 2.36 -24.05 18.36
CA ASP A 184 3.14 -23.93 19.59
C ASP A 184 4.63 -23.73 19.33
N THR A 185 5.17 -24.47 18.36
CA THR A 185 6.61 -24.53 18.07
C THR A 185 7.05 -23.69 16.88
N LEU A 186 6.11 -23.26 16.01
CA LEU A 186 6.32 -22.61 14.72
C LEU A 186 7.09 -23.49 13.70
N ASN A 187 7.26 -24.78 13.97
CA ASN A 187 7.90 -25.70 13.03
C ASN A 187 6.99 -26.02 11.84
N ALA A 188 7.57 -26.10 10.66
CA ALA A 188 6.83 -26.49 9.47
C ALA A 188 6.40 -27.96 9.56
N LEU A 189 5.09 -28.20 9.41
CA LEU A 189 4.47 -29.53 9.38
C LEU A 189 4.30 -30.03 7.95
N ALA A 190 3.93 -29.11 7.03
CA ALA A 190 3.76 -29.40 5.61
C ALA A 190 3.95 -28.13 4.78
N GLN A 191 4.38 -28.30 3.54
CA GLN A 191 4.47 -27.21 2.56
C GLN A 191 4.18 -27.74 1.15
N ILE A 192 3.42 -26.98 0.38
CA ILE A 192 3.21 -27.26 -1.04
C ILE A 192 3.54 -26.04 -1.89
N THR A 193 3.94 -26.27 -3.14
CA THR A 193 3.93 -25.28 -4.20
C THR A 193 2.60 -25.39 -4.93
N PRO A 194 1.84 -24.28 -5.11
CA PRO A 194 0.61 -24.31 -5.90
C PRO A 194 0.85 -24.82 -7.33
N GLU A 195 -0.21 -25.29 -7.98
CA GLU A 195 -0.15 -25.79 -9.36
C GLU A 195 0.35 -24.73 -10.35
N ALA A 196 0.74 -25.17 -11.55
CA ALA A 196 1.13 -24.30 -12.64
C ALA A 196 -0.04 -23.39 -13.05
N ALA A 197 0.23 -22.11 -13.17
CA ALA A 197 -0.73 -21.16 -13.68
C ALA A 197 -0.88 -21.31 -15.21
N PRO A 198 -2.04 -20.94 -15.79
CA PRO A 198 -2.21 -20.96 -17.22
C PRO A 198 -1.12 -20.17 -17.96
N ALA A 199 -0.75 -20.63 -19.17
CA ALA A 199 0.15 -19.88 -20.03
C ALA A 199 -0.41 -18.46 -20.28
N ARG A 200 0.50 -17.50 -20.48
CA ARG A 200 0.14 -16.12 -20.80
C ARG A 200 -0.44 -16.03 -22.22
N GLU A 201 -1.08 -14.91 -22.54
CA GLU A 201 -1.67 -14.67 -23.86
C GLU A 201 -0.67 -14.81 -25.02
N ASP A 202 0.61 -14.49 -24.76
CA ASP A 202 1.71 -14.64 -25.72
C ASP A 202 2.28 -16.06 -25.80
N GLY A 203 1.69 -17.01 -25.06
CA GLY A 203 2.11 -18.42 -24.99
C GLY A 203 3.30 -18.68 -24.07
N SER A 204 3.86 -17.67 -23.41
CA SER A 204 4.94 -17.85 -22.44
C SER A 204 4.45 -18.47 -21.14
N ASP A 205 5.40 -18.99 -20.34
CA ASP A 205 5.13 -19.61 -19.05
C ASP A 205 4.38 -18.65 -18.09
N GLY A 206 3.28 -19.13 -17.52
CA GLY A 206 2.48 -18.42 -16.52
C GLY A 206 3.04 -18.48 -15.11
N GLY A 207 4.04 -19.32 -14.86
CA GLY A 207 4.57 -19.63 -13.54
C GLY A 207 3.60 -20.53 -12.74
N VAL A 208 3.50 -20.29 -11.44
CA VAL A 208 2.55 -20.99 -10.55
C VAL A 208 1.47 -20.04 -10.04
N PHE A 209 0.36 -20.58 -9.56
CA PHE A 209 -0.64 -19.78 -8.86
C PHE A 209 -0.01 -19.14 -7.63
N ALA A 210 -0.04 -17.80 -7.59
CA ALA A 210 0.66 -17.05 -6.56
C ALA A 210 -0.20 -16.91 -5.30
N ALA A 211 0.16 -17.58 -4.22
CA ALA A 211 -0.55 -17.59 -2.94
C ALA A 211 -0.31 -16.28 -2.16
N TYR A 212 -1.38 -15.52 -1.89
CA TYR A 212 -1.31 -14.24 -1.20
C TYR A 212 -2.16 -14.21 0.07
N GLY A 213 -3.48 -14.09 -0.04
CA GLY A 213 -4.40 -14.11 1.10
C GLY A 213 -4.67 -15.52 1.58
N VAL A 214 -4.99 -15.68 2.87
CA VAL A 214 -5.34 -16.97 3.45
C VAL A 214 -6.45 -16.84 4.48
N GLY A 215 -7.44 -17.75 4.42
CA GLY A 215 -8.51 -17.92 5.40
C GLY A 215 -8.67 -19.40 5.75
N VAL A 216 -8.99 -19.69 7.02
CA VAL A 216 -9.17 -21.05 7.52
C VAL A 216 -10.65 -21.34 7.73
N ASP A 217 -11.11 -22.46 7.19
CA ASP A 217 -12.44 -23.02 7.33
C ASP A 217 -12.35 -24.31 8.16
N ASP A 218 -12.46 -24.15 9.47
CA ASP A 218 -12.37 -25.27 10.42
C ASP A 218 -13.57 -26.20 10.33
N ALA A 219 -14.73 -25.69 9.92
CA ALA A 219 -15.95 -26.50 9.81
C ALA A 219 -15.83 -27.58 8.72
N ASN A 220 -15.15 -27.28 7.60
CA ASN A 220 -14.95 -28.19 6.48
C ASN A 220 -13.52 -28.73 6.38
N GLY A 221 -12.62 -28.33 7.28
CA GLY A 221 -11.20 -28.72 7.26
C GLY A 221 -10.44 -28.18 6.05
N ASN A 222 -10.78 -26.98 5.57
CA ASN A 222 -10.22 -26.38 4.37
C ASN A 222 -9.42 -25.11 4.68
N VAL A 223 -8.52 -24.77 3.75
CA VAL A 223 -7.77 -23.51 3.70
C VAL A 223 -8.06 -22.83 2.37
N TRP A 224 -8.56 -21.60 2.42
CA TRP A 224 -8.87 -20.77 1.26
C TRP A 224 -7.68 -19.84 0.99
N VAL A 225 -7.21 -19.80 -0.26
CA VAL A 225 -6.02 -19.04 -0.67
C VAL A 225 -6.35 -18.14 -1.86
N THR A 226 -6.09 -16.84 -1.75
CA THR A 226 -6.26 -15.95 -2.89
C THR A 226 -5.05 -15.99 -3.81
N ASN A 227 -5.29 -16.05 -5.12
CA ASN A 227 -4.28 -16.02 -6.17
C ASN A 227 -4.38 -14.69 -6.92
N THR A 228 -3.86 -13.63 -6.32
CA THR A 228 -4.03 -12.23 -6.79
C THR A 228 -3.62 -12.04 -8.25
N ARG A 229 -2.52 -12.67 -8.67
CA ARG A 229 -1.95 -12.49 -10.01
C ARG A 229 -2.79 -13.16 -11.10
N GLN A 230 -3.46 -14.23 -10.76
CA GLN A 230 -4.36 -14.97 -11.66
C GLN A 230 -5.83 -14.58 -11.47
N ASN A 231 -6.13 -13.60 -10.60
CA ASN A 231 -7.50 -13.15 -10.32
C ASN A 231 -8.45 -14.30 -9.89
N THR A 232 -7.99 -15.16 -8.98
CA THR A 232 -8.77 -16.34 -8.59
C THR A 232 -8.49 -16.76 -7.13
N ILE A 233 -9.08 -17.88 -6.72
CA ILE A 233 -8.95 -18.51 -5.40
C ILE A 233 -8.70 -20.00 -5.57
N SER A 234 -7.91 -20.58 -4.65
CA SER A 234 -7.72 -22.02 -4.47
C SER A 234 -8.21 -22.45 -3.09
N VAL A 235 -8.67 -23.68 -2.98
CA VAL A 235 -9.04 -24.31 -1.71
C VAL A 235 -8.22 -25.58 -1.52
N TYR A 236 -7.58 -25.71 -0.36
CA TYR A 236 -6.75 -26.85 0.01
C TYR A 236 -7.30 -27.51 1.28
N LYS A 237 -6.97 -28.79 1.51
CA LYS A 237 -7.24 -29.43 2.80
C LYS A 237 -6.27 -28.94 3.87
N GLN A 238 -6.76 -28.80 5.10
CA GLN A 238 -5.90 -28.45 6.24
C GLN A 238 -4.93 -29.59 6.62
N ASP A 239 -5.32 -30.83 6.41
CA ASP A 239 -4.54 -32.00 6.87
C ASP A 239 -3.23 -32.14 6.11
N ASP A 240 -3.29 -32.25 4.79
CA ASP A 240 -2.18 -32.60 3.92
C ASP A 240 -1.85 -31.57 2.84
N LEU A 241 -2.57 -30.44 2.83
CA LEU A 241 -2.49 -29.38 1.83
C LEU A 241 -2.81 -29.83 0.40
N SER A 242 -3.52 -30.96 0.23
CA SER A 242 -3.97 -31.39 -1.08
C SER A 242 -5.01 -30.39 -1.66
N LEU A 243 -4.92 -30.13 -2.98
CA LEU A 243 -5.85 -29.24 -3.67
C LEU A 243 -7.25 -29.84 -3.70
N VAL A 244 -8.23 -29.11 -3.17
CA VAL A 244 -9.66 -29.46 -3.23
C VAL A 244 -10.29 -28.84 -4.47
N LYS A 245 -10.02 -27.54 -4.70
CA LYS A 245 -10.57 -26.82 -5.85
C LYS A 245 -9.66 -25.63 -6.23
N GLN A 246 -9.37 -25.53 -7.52
CA GLN A 246 -8.87 -24.31 -8.15
C GLN A 246 -10.03 -23.66 -8.90
N PHE A 247 -10.39 -22.44 -8.53
CA PHE A 247 -11.37 -21.69 -9.31
C PHE A 247 -10.72 -21.12 -10.57
N GLU A 248 -11.55 -20.87 -11.60
CA GLU A 248 -11.07 -20.34 -12.87
C GLU A 248 -10.46 -18.94 -12.72
N PRO A 249 -9.41 -18.62 -13.48
CA PRO A 249 -8.89 -17.26 -13.56
C PRO A 249 -9.99 -16.24 -13.89
N GLY A 250 -9.97 -15.08 -13.24
CA GLY A 250 -11.03 -14.07 -13.38
C GLY A 250 -12.17 -14.18 -12.38
N THR A 251 -12.21 -15.26 -11.58
CA THR A 251 -13.28 -15.47 -10.58
C THR A 251 -13.33 -14.36 -9.52
N VAL A 252 -12.16 -13.82 -9.08
CA VAL A 252 -12.04 -12.71 -8.12
C VAL A 252 -11.00 -11.72 -8.64
N ASN A 253 -11.43 -10.55 -9.07
CA ASN A 253 -10.56 -9.58 -9.72
C ASN A 253 -9.55 -8.97 -8.73
N HIS A 254 -8.27 -9.30 -8.92
CA HIS A 254 -7.17 -8.92 -8.04
C HIS A 254 -7.43 -9.31 -6.58
N ALA A 255 -7.78 -10.59 -6.38
CA ALA A 255 -8.10 -11.16 -5.08
C ALA A 255 -7.01 -10.84 -4.04
N ARG A 256 -7.39 -10.18 -2.92
CA ARG A 256 -6.43 -9.75 -1.91
C ARG A 256 -6.57 -10.50 -0.59
N ASP A 257 -7.72 -10.36 0.05
CA ASP A 257 -7.99 -10.93 1.38
C ASP A 257 -9.15 -11.92 1.29
N VAL A 258 -9.17 -12.89 2.21
CA VAL A 258 -10.27 -13.83 2.34
C VAL A 258 -10.52 -14.11 3.82
N VAL A 259 -11.78 -13.97 4.22
CA VAL A 259 -12.24 -14.28 5.58
C VAL A 259 -13.35 -15.30 5.53
N ILE A 260 -13.43 -16.15 6.54
CA ILE A 260 -14.39 -17.25 6.64
C ILE A 260 -15.40 -16.98 7.74
N ASP A 261 -16.65 -16.97 7.37
CA ASP A 261 -17.79 -16.99 8.28
C ASP A 261 -18.09 -18.46 8.69
N GLN A 262 -17.52 -18.84 9.81
CA GLN A 262 -17.68 -20.18 10.38
C GLN A 262 -19.15 -20.48 10.76
N VAL A 263 -19.93 -19.43 11.05
CA VAL A 263 -21.31 -19.56 11.53
C VAL A 263 -22.25 -19.85 10.37
N ASN A 264 -22.12 -19.09 9.28
CA ASN A 264 -23.03 -19.19 8.15
C ASN A 264 -22.47 -20.01 6.97
N GLY A 265 -21.27 -20.55 7.08
CA GLY A 265 -20.61 -21.36 6.05
C GLY A 265 -20.34 -20.56 4.78
N ARG A 266 -19.74 -19.38 4.89
CA ARG A 266 -19.42 -18.49 3.77
C ARG A 266 -17.95 -18.07 3.79
N ALA A 267 -17.36 -17.98 2.59
CA ALA A 267 -16.08 -17.32 2.40
C ALA A 267 -16.30 -16.00 1.65
N TYR A 268 -15.70 -14.94 2.14
CA TYR A 268 -15.75 -13.60 1.53
C TYR A 268 -14.36 -13.21 1.07
N ALA A 269 -14.24 -12.86 -0.23
CA ALA A 269 -12.96 -12.46 -0.81
C ALA A 269 -13.04 -11.05 -1.39
N SER A 270 -12.09 -10.18 -1.03
CA SER A 270 -12.04 -8.82 -1.56
C SER A 270 -11.46 -8.79 -2.96
N ALA A 271 -12.19 -8.14 -3.89
CA ALA A 271 -11.76 -7.87 -5.26
C ALA A 271 -11.29 -6.42 -5.39
N THR A 272 -9.97 -6.17 -5.25
CA THR A 272 -9.44 -4.81 -5.07
C THR A 272 -9.60 -3.88 -6.25
N ARG A 273 -9.89 -4.39 -7.45
CA ARG A 273 -10.12 -3.58 -8.66
C ARG A 273 -11.58 -3.31 -8.96
N THR A 274 -12.46 -3.75 -8.08
CA THR A 274 -13.90 -3.55 -8.18
C THR A 274 -14.46 -3.22 -6.80
N GLY A 275 -15.71 -2.82 -6.70
CA GLY A 275 -16.42 -2.70 -5.43
C GLY A 275 -16.93 -4.03 -4.87
N ASN A 276 -16.53 -5.16 -5.46
CA ASN A 276 -17.08 -6.46 -5.12
C ASN A 276 -16.36 -7.09 -3.92
N ILE A 277 -17.16 -7.71 -3.07
CA ILE A 277 -16.75 -8.76 -2.16
C ILE A 277 -17.38 -10.04 -2.69
N GLU A 278 -16.56 -10.91 -3.26
CA GLU A 278 -17.02 -12.16 -3.85
C GLU A 278 -17.37 -13.16 -2.74
N VAL A 279 -18.46 -13.86 -2.90
CA VAL A 279 -19.04 -14.76 -1.88
C VAL A 279 -19.02 -16.18 -2.36
N PHE A 280 -18.66 -17.10 -1.49
CA PHE A 280 -18.62 -18.54 -1.78
C PHE A 280 -19.31 -19.33 -0.66
N ASP A 281 -19.98 -20.40 -1.01
CA ASP A 281 -20.42 -21.41 -0.04
C ASP A 281 -19.25 -22.33 0.30
N THR A 282 -18.93 -22.48 1.59
CA THR A 282 -17.73 -23.22 2.01
C THR A 282 -17.90 -24.74 1.96
N ALA A 283 -19.13 -25.24 1.99
CA ALA A 283 -19.41 -26.68 1.93
C ALA A 283 -19.50 -27.18 0.49
N THR A 284 -20.20 -26.45 -0.39
CA THR A 284 -20.39 -26.84 -1.82
C THR A 284 -19.28 -26.34 -2.72
N LEU A 285 -18.50 -25.35 -2.27
CA LEU A 285 -17.49 -24.63 -3.04
C LEU A 285 -18.09 -23.97 -4.28
N GLU A 286 -19.32 -23.49 -4.20
CA GLU A 286 -19.99 -22.73 -5.25
C GLU A 286 -19.79 -21.24 -5.03
N LYS A 287 -19.56 -20.51 -6.13
CA LYS A 287 -19.57 -19.05 -6.11
C LYS A 287 -21.01 -18.57 -6.08
N LEU A 288 -21.29 -17.65 -5.15
CA LEU A 288 -22.60 -17.02 -4.98
C LEU A 288 -22.59 -15.59 -5.56
N GLU A 289 -23.74 -14.91 -5.48
CA GLU A 289 -23.83 -13.50 -5.85
C GLU A 289 -22.94 -12.63 -4.96
N PRO A 290 -22.15 -11.70 -5.53
CA PRO A 290 -21.24 -10.86 -4.76
C PRO A 290 -22.00 -9.80 -3.97
N ILE A 291 -21.42 -9.34 -2.88
CA ILE A 291 -21.81 -8.11 -2.21
C ILE A 291 -21.11 -6.95 -2.91
N VAL A 292 -21.86 -6.03 -3.50
CA VAL A 292 -21.32 -4.86 -4.20
C VAL A 292 -21.34 -3.66 -3.26
N VAL A 293 -20.17 -3.11 -2.97
CA VAL A 293 -20.04 -1.90 -2.16
C VAL A 293 -19.85 -0.70 -3.08
N THR A 294 -20.70 0.31 -2.90
CA THR A 294 -20.65 1.55 -3.66
C THR A 294 -20.18 2.69 -2.76
N SER A 295 -19.21 3.48 -3.24
CA SER A 295 -18.74 4.66 -2.53
C SER A 295 -19.87 5.70 -2.36
N ALA A 296 -19.91 6.35 -1.20
CA ALA A 296 -20.78 7.50 -0.96
C ALA A 296 -20.27 8.78 -1.65
N GLN A 297 -19.01 8.79 -2.11
CA GLN A 297 -18.42 9.93 -2.82
C GLN A 297 -18.86 9.91 -4.29
N ARG A 298 -19.30 11.04 -4.79
CA ARG A 298 -19.72 11.19 -6.19
C ARG A 298 -18.57 10.85 -7.15
N GLY A 299 -18.76 9.83 -7.97
CA GLY A 299 -17.75 9.34 -8.92
C GLY A 299 -16.59 8.58 -8.27
N GLY A 300 -16.69 8.27 -6.97
CA GLY A 300 -15.72 7.43 -6.28
C GLY A 300 -15.85 5.97 -6.69
N GLU A 301 -14.74 5.33 -7.00
CA GLU A 301 -14.67 3.89 -7.27
C GLU A 301 -14.16 3.16 -6.02
N TRP A 302 -14.95 2.21 -5.53
CA TRP A 302 -14.58 1.41 -4.38
C TRP A 302 -13.42 0.46 -4.73
N SER A 303 -12.36 0.46 -3.90
CA SER A 303 -11.24 -0.47 -4.02
C SER A 303 -11.19 -1.32 -2.75
N ALA A 304 -11.83 -2.50 -2.80
CA ALA A 304 -11.98 -3.38 -1.64
C ALA A 304 -10.61 -3.92 -1.16
N MET A 305 -10.18 -3.51 0.03
CA MET A 305 -8.90 -3.91 0.61
C MET A 305 -9.09 -5.03 1.65
N ALA A 306 -8.60 -4.85 2.87
CA ALA A 306 -8.73 -5.86 3.91
C ALA A 306 -10.20 -6.08 4.32
N LEU A 307 -10.46 -7.28 4.80
CA LEU A 307 -11.72 -7.71 5.36
C LEU A 307 -11.53 -8.10 6.83
N ASP A 308 -12.52 -7.81 7.64
CA ASP A 308 -12.67 -8.44 8.95
C ASP A 308 -14.12 -8.82 9.20
N ILE A 309 -14.33 -9.90 9.96
CA ILE A 309 -15.65 -10.46 10.21
C ILE A 309 -15.93 -10.55 11.70
N ASP A 310 -17.13 -10.16 12.09
CA ASP A 310 -17.64 -10.43 13.43
C ASP A 310 -17.68 -11.95 13.67
N PRO A 311 -17.07 -12.46 14.77
CA PRO A 311 -17.08 -13.88 15.08
C PRO A 311 -18.47 -14.51 15.20
N THR A 312 -19.52 -13.70 15.41
CA THR A 312 -20.91 -14.17 15.41
C THR A 312 -21.50 -14.32 14.00
N GLY A 313 -20.74 -13.93 12.94
CA GLY A 313 -21.18 -13.96 11.56
C GLY A 313 -22.27 -12.95 11.23
N SER A 314 -22.39 -11.88 12.02
CA SER A 314 -23.44 -10.88 11.81
C SER A 314 -23.02 -9.72 10.91
N ARG A 315 -21.73 -9.37 10.89
CA ARG A 315 -21.20 -8.23 10.18
C ARG A 315 -19.88 -8.55 9.48
N LEU A 316 -19.72 -7.98 8.30
CA LEU A 316 -18.46 -7.95 7.56
C LEU A 316 -18.02 -6.50 7.42
N ILE A 317 -16.76 -6.24 7.69
CA ILE A 317 -16.17 -4.92 7.58
C ILE A 317 -15.15 -4.92 6.44
N ASN A 318 -15.21 -3.87 5.61
CA ASN A 318 -14.26 -3.67 4.51
C ASN A 318 -13.84 -2.20 4.45
N VAL A 319 -12.67 -1.92 3.88
CA VAL A 319 -12.20 -0.56 3.62
C VAL A 319 -11.84 -0.36 2.16
N SER A 320 -12.04 0.86 1.68
CA SER A 320 -11.65 1.28 0.34
C SER A 320 -10.39 2.14 0.36
N MET A 321 -9.37 1.70 -0.35
CA MET A 321 -8.10 2.45 -0.46
C MET A 321 -8.24 3.70 -1.33
N SER A 322 -9.08 3.66 -2.34
CA SER A 322 -9.25 4.76 -3.30
C SER A 322 -10.09 5.91 -2.76
N THR A 323 -11.13 5.59 -1.99
CA THR A 323 -12.10 6.57 -1.49
C THR A 323 -11.92 6.89 0.00
N ASN A 324 -11.06 6.14 0.73
CA ASN A 324 -10.85 6.29 2.16
C ASN A 324 -12.18 6.25 2.94
N GLU A 325 -12.93 5.18 2.71
CA GLU A 325 -14.19 4.88 3.36
C GLU A 325 -14.14 3.48 3.97
N ALA A 326 -14.92 3.23 5.00
CA ALA A 326 -15.20 1.92 5.54
C ALA A 326 -16.64 1.51 5.22
N ALA A 327 -16.87 0.22 4.99
CA ALA A 327 -18.19 -0.37 4.85
C ALA A 327 -18.47 -1.34 6.00
N VAL A 328 -19.62 -1.18 6.63
CA VAL A 328 -20.22 -2.12 7.58
C VAL A 328 -21.37 -2.82 6.88
N ILE A 329 -21.23 -4.10 6.66
CA ILE A 329 -22.18 -4.91 5.91
C ILE A 329 -22.90 -5.85 6.88
N ASP A 330 -24.20 -5.78 6.95
CA ASP A 330 -25.04 -6.75 7.65
C ASP A 330 -25.14 -8.02 6.79
N LEU A 331 -24.64 -9.14 7.27
CA LEU A 331 -24.56 -10.39 6.50
C LEU A 331 -25.91 -11.12 6.38
N LYS A 332 -26.92 -10.70 7.13
CA LYS A 332 -28.27 -11.27 7.05
C LYS A 332 -29.13 -10.53 6.02
N THR A 333 -29.04 -9.20 5.99
CA THR A 333 -29.85 -8.34 5.11
C THR A 333 -29.13 -7.87 3.87
N HIS A 334 -27.79 -7.94 3.85
CA HIS A 334 -26.86 -7.37 2.88
C HIS A 334 -26.93 -5.84 2.81
N GLU A 335 -27.54 -5.19 3.80
CA GLU A 335 -27.50 -3.74 3.92
C GLU A 335 -26.08 -3.29 4.23
N THR A 336 -25.65 -2.26 3.52
CA THR A 336 -24.29 -1.71 3.66
C THR A 336 -24.37 -0.27 4.12
N LYS A 337 -23.72 0.01 5.25
CA LYS A 337 -23.46 1.37 5.73
C LYS A 337 -22.06 1.78 5.35
N VAL A 338 -21.91 2.83 4.56
CA VAL A 338 -20.62 3.41 4.18
C VAL A 338 -20.30 4.59 5.11
N ILE A 339 -19.08 4.58 5.64
CA ILE A 339 -18.58 5.56 6.62
C ILE A 339 -17.36 6.26 6.01
N ALA A 340 -17.40 7.59 5.92
CA ALA A 340 -16.25 8.39 5.54
C ALA A 340 -15.17 8.34 6.63
N LEU A 341 -13.91 8.33 6.23
CA LEU A 341 -12.76 8.26 7.13
C LEU A 341 -11.90 9.54 7.01
N PRO A 342 -12.36 10.67 7.60
CA PRO A 342 -11.56 11.88 7.62
C PRO A 342 -10.22 11.61 8.36
N GLY A 343 -9.12 12.08 7.79
CA GLY A 343 -7.76 11.77 8.28
C GLY A 343 -7.10 10.57 7.62
N ALA A 344 -7.86 9.65 7.00
CA ALA A 344 -7.29 8.53 6.27
C ALA A 344 -6.76 8.93 4.89
N LYS A 345 -5.64 8.34 4.50
CA LYS A 345 -5.16 8.27 3.11
C LYS A 345 -4.68 6.87 2.80
N ALA A 346 -5.16 6.29 1.71
CA ALA A 346 -4.87 4.92 1.32
C ALA A 346 -5.21 3.93 2.46
N ALA A 347 -6.46 3.98 2.96
CA ALA A 347 -6.97 3.04 3.95
C ALA A 347 -6.85 1.61 3.43
N SER A 348 -6.19 0.72 4.19
CA SER A 348 -5.83 -0.60 3.69
C SER A 348 -6.05 -1.75 4.65
N GLY A 349 -5.82 -1.56 5.93
CA GLY A 349 -6.06 -2.53 6.99
C GLY A 349 -7.35 -2.23 7.72
N VAL A 350 -8.09 -3.27 8.14
CA VAL A 350 -9.30 -3.11 8.96
C VAL A 350 -9.39 -4.22 10.00
N ALA A 351 -9.89 -3.86 11.18
CA ALA A 351 -10.29 -4.80 12.22
C ALA A 351 -11.56 -4.32 12.91
N TYR A 352 -12.28 -5.23 13.54
CA TYR A 352 -13.56 -4.94 14.19
C TYR A 352 -13.60 -5.48 15.61
N ASP A 353 -13.99 -4.63 16.53
CA ASP A 353 -14.35 -5.01 17.90
C ASP A 353 -15.88 -5.12 18.01
N ALA A 354 -16.36 -6.35 18.03
CA ALA A 354 -17.79 -6.62 18.12
C ALA A 354 -18.40 -6.22 19.46
N LYS A 355 -17.61 -6.16 20.55
CA LYS A 355 -18.09 -5.82 21.89
C LYS A 355 -18.48 -4.35 22.00
N ASP A 356 -17.60 -3.45 21.56
CA ASP A 356 -17.81 -2.01 21.71
C ASP A 356 -18.23 -1.35 20.39
N GLY A 357 -18.36 -2.14 19.28
CA GLY A 357 -18.75 -1.64 17.96
C GLY A 357 -17.70 -0.70 17.37
N LEU A 358 -16.41 -1.00 17.55
CA LEU A 358 -15.31 -0.17 17.05
C LEU A 358 -14.70 -0.76 15.80
N ILE A 359 -14.40 0.11 14.84
CA ILE A 359 -13.65 -0.22 13.62
C ILE A 359 -12.26 0.41 13.74
N PHE A 360 -11.22 -0.38 13.55
CA PHE A 360 -9.84 0.05 13.52
C PHE A 360 -9.37 0.08 12.06
N VAL A 361 -8.89 1.23 11.59
CA VAL A 361 -8.46 1.40 10.18
C VAL A 361 -7.03 1.88 10.11
N GLY A 362 -6.15 1.05 9.55
CA GLY A 362 -4.77 1.42 9.21
C GLY A 362 -4.68 2.08 7.84
N SER A 363 -4.01 3.24 7.75
CA SER A 363 -3.95 4.04 6.51
C SER A 363 -2.51 4.32 6.08
N GLN A 364 -2.06 3.67 5.00
CA GLN A 364 -0.66 3.70 4.52
C GLN A 364 -0.17 5.10 4.12
N GLY A 365 -1.06 5.94 3.61
CA GLY A 365 -0.71 7.27 3.11
C GLY A 365 -0.64 8.34 4.19
N SER A 366 -1.37 8.17 5.31
CA SER A 366 -1.40 9.11 6.44
C SER A 366 -0.63 8.63 7.68
N ASP A 367 -0.14 7.38 7.68
CA ASP A 367 0.62 6.77 8.78
C ASP A 367 -0.12 6.82 10.13
N ASN A 368 -1.42 6.53 10.10
CA ASN A 368 -2.28 6.54 11.27
C ASN A 368 -3.15 5.30 11.40
N LEU A 369 -3.63 5.09 12.61
CA LEU A 369 -4.74 4.21 12.96
C LEU A 369 -5.94 5.06 13.35
N LEU A 370 -7.05 4.95 12.62
CA LEU A 370 -8.32 5.53 13.03
C LEU A 370 -9.10 4.51 13.85
N ILE A 371 -9.69 4.96 14.97
CA ILE A 371 -10.68 4.20 15.74
C ILE A 371 -12.03 4.88 15.51
N VAL A 372 -12.96 4.14 14.92
CA VAL A 372 -14.23 4.67 14.41
C VAL A 372 -15.40 3.92 15.03
N SER A 373 -16.43 4.64 15.44
CA SER A 373 -17.70 4.03 15.88
C SER A 373 -18.45 3.45 14.66
N ALA A 374 -18.70 2.16 14.66
CA ALA A 374 -19.51 1.53 13.61
C ALA A 374 -20.96 2.01 13.62
N GLU A 375 -21.48 2.41 14.80
CA GLU A 375 -22.86 2.89 14.96
C GLU A 375 -23.03 4.32 14.47
N SER A 376 -22.22 5.29 14.95
CA SER A 376 -22.34 6.70 14.54
C SER A 376 -21.60 7.00 13.23
N GLY A 377 -20.50 6.31 12.95
CA GLY A 377 -19.56 6.64 11.88
C GLY A 377 -18.54 7.71 12.27
N GLU A 378 -18.51 8.11 13.54
CA GLU A 378 -17.59 9.13 14.06
C GLU A 378 -16.19 8.55 14.24
N VAL A 379 -15.14 9.30 13.82
CA VAL A 379 -13.76 9.02 14.17
C VAL A 379 -13.53 9.45 15.61
N LEU A 380 -13.38 8.48 16.51
CA LEU A 380 -13.16 8.71 17.94
C LEU A 380 -11.71 9.06 18.24
N HIS A 381 -10.78 8.40 17.56
CA HIS A 381 -9.34 8.62 17.74
C HIS A 381 -8.62 8.57 16.40
N ASP A 382 -7.64 9.44 16.22
CA ASP A 382 -6.67 9.47 15.12
C ASP A 382 -5.27 9.35 15.74
N VAL A 383 -4.71 8.13 15.68
CA VAL A 383 -3.47 7.76 16.37
C VAL A 383 -2.34 7.68 15.36
N PRO A 384 -1.34 8.57 15.41
CA PRO A 384 -0.12 8.41 14.63
C PRO A 384 0.60 7.12 15.00
N VAL A 385 0.89 6.28 14.02
CA VAL A 385 1.62 5.01 14.17
C VAL A 385 2.87 5.02 13.29
N GLY A 386 3.60 3.92 13.22
CA GLY A 386 4.77 3.83 12.32
C GLY A 386 4.42 3.98 10.85
N ALA A 387 5.44 4.21 10.01
CA ALA A 387 5.28 4.44 8.58
C ALA A 387 4.61 3.28 7.84
N GLN A 388 3.67 3.58 6.93
CA GLN A 388 2.95 2.66 6.06
C GLN A 388 2.21 1.54 6.81
N PRO A 389 1.27 1.85 7.70
CA PRO A 389 0.41 0.85 8.35
C PRO A 389 -0.43 0.14 7.28
N LEU A 390 -0.10 -1.12 7.01
CA LEU A 390 -0.68 -1.91 5.92
C LEU A 390 -1.86 -2.75 6.35
N ASN A 391 -1.77 -3.34 7.55
CA ASN A 391 -2.78 -4.23 8.10
C ASN A 391 -2.98 -3.95 9.59
N VAL A 392 -4.16 -4.24 10.10
CA VAL A 392 -4.51 -4.17 11.51
C VAL A 392 -5.34 -5.39 11.90
N THR A 393 -5.18 -5.87 13.11
CA THR A 393 -6.05 -6.87 13.73
C THR A 393 -6.39 -6.45 15.16
N PHE A 394 -7.54 -6.84 15.64
CA PHE A 394 -7.97 -6.61 17.03
C PHE A 394 -8.02 -7.92 17.79
N GLU A 395 -7.37 -7.97 18.95
CA GLU A 395 -7.35 -9.14 19.80
C GLU A 395 -8.37 -8.94 20.97
N PRO A 396 -9.48 -9.69 20.97
CA PRO A 396 -10.61 -9.39 21.86
C PRO A 396 -10.36 -9.72 23.34
N VAL A 397 -9.42 -10.61 23.68
CA VAL A 397 -9.12 -10.97 25.09
C VAL A 397 -8.30 -9.86 25.74
N SER A 398 -7.24 -9.40 25.10
CA SER A 398 -6.41 -8.29 25.57
C SER A 398 -7.02 -6.92 25.32
N ARG A 399 -8.04 -6.82 24.46
CA ARG A 399 -8.67 -5.56 24.04
C ARG A 399 -7.71 -4.59 23.35
N LEU A 400 -6.78 -5.12 22.54
CA LEU A 400 -5.75 -4.36 21.88
C LEU A 400 -5.83 -4.51 20.34
N ALA A 401 -5.60 -3.41 19.64
CA ALA A 401 -5.38 -3.40 18.21
C ALA A 401 -3.87 -3.46 17.91
N TYR A 402 -3.46 -4.28 16.96
CA TYR A 402 -2.09 -4.44 16.51
C TYR A 402 -1.99 -3.97 15.05
N VAL A 403 -1.04 -3.09 14.77
CA VAL A 403 -0.89 -2.43 13.48
C VAL A 403 0.46 -2.76 12.88
N ALA A 404 0.48 -3.43 11.72
CA ALA A 404 1.69 -3.74 10.97
C ALA A 404 2.16 -2.51 10.18
N ASN A 405 3.21 -1.86 10.63
CA ASN A 405 3.79 -0.67 9.99
C ASN A 405 4.90 -1.09 9.02
N ARG A 406 4.50 -1.36 7.79
CA ARG A 406 5.38 -1.94 6.76
C ARG A 406 6.62 -1.10 6.46
N GLY A 407 6.49 0.22 6.47
CA GLY A 407 7.61 1.14 6.20
C GLY A 407 8.54 1.31 7.39
N ALA A 408 7.99 1.28 8.61
CA ALA A 408 8.77 1.45 9.84
C ALA A 408 9.41 0.14 10.35
N GLY A 409 8.92 -1.04 9.91
CA GLY A 409 9.40 -2.33 10.42
C GLY A 409 8.91 -2.66 11.83
N THR A 410 7.76 -2.10 12.25
CA THR A 410 7.26 -2.23 13.60
C THR A 410 5.82 -2.73 13.65
N ILE A 411 5.40 -3.23 14.80
CA ILE A 411 3.99 -3.47 15.15
C ILE A 411 3.63 -2.52 16.29
N THR A 412 2.79 -1.51 16.01
CA THR A 412 2.26 -0.62 17.05
C THR A 412 1.03 -1.26 17.68
N VAL A 413 1.00 -1.32 19.00
CA VAL A 413 -0.11 -1.88 19.79
C VAL A 413 -0.86 -0.73 20.46
N VAL A 414 -2.18 -0.65 20.23
CA VAL A 414 -3.03 0.47 20.64
C VAL A 414 -4.25 -0.07 21.38
N ASN A 415 -4.63 0.56 22.50
CA ASN A 415 -5.86 0.22 23.21
C ASN A 415 -7.10 0.89 22.57
N THR A 416 -8.29 0.57 23.06
CA THR A 416 -9.56 1.11 22.54
C THR A 416 -9.75 2.60 22.81
N SER A 417 -8.97 3.22 23.69
CA SER A 417 -8.96 4.68 23.95
C SER A 417 -7.91 5.44 23.12
N GLY A 418 -7.23 4.77 22.17
CA GLY A 418 -6.25 5.40 21.29
C GLY A 418 -4.87 5.59 21.88
N GLU A 419 -4.54 4.98 23.02
CA GLU A 419 -3.23 5.05 23.64
C GLU A 419 -2.31 3.95 23.09
N ILE A 420 -1.07 4.30 22.73
CA ILE A 420 -0.05 3.35 22.32
C ILE A 420 0.46 2.62 23.57
N VAL A 421 0.20 1.32 23.63
CA VAL A 421 0.63 0.43 24.73
C VAL A 421 2.04 -0.09 24.52
N ALA A 422 2.41 -0.31 23.25
CA ALA A 422 3.72 -0.76 22.82
C ALA A 422 3.99 -0.42 21.36
N ASN A 423 5.27 -0.39 20.98
CA ASN A 423 5.70 -0.42 19.59
C ASN A 423 6.83 -1.45 19.48
N LEU A 424 6.53 -2.58 18.84
CA LEU A 424 7.37 -3.77 18.83
C LEU A 424 8.22 -3.80 17.55
N ASP A 425 9.47 -4.23 17.66
CA ASP A 425 10.27 -4.55 16.48
C ASP A 425 9.68 -5.78 15.76
N ALA A 426 9.45 -5.66 14.48
CA ALA A 426 8.88 -6.72 13.62
C ALA A 426 9.74 -7.01 12.38
N GLY A 427 11.00 -6.58 12.40
CA GLY A 427 11.92 -6.75 11.28
C GLY A 427 11.47 -5.98 10.02
N ASN A 428 11.92 -6.41 8.87
CA ASN A 428 11.60 -5.75 7.61
C ASN A 428 10.18 -6.04 7.14
N MET A 429 9.49 -4.99 6.69
CA MET A 429 8.22 -5.07 5.97
C MET A 429 7.15 -5.96 6.61
N PRO A 430 6.75 -5.76 7.89
CA PRO A 430 5.59 -6.45 8.46
C PRO A 430 4.39 -6.26 7.53
N ASN A 431 3.76 -7.38 7.17
CA ASN A 431 2.83 -7.40 6.06
C ASN A 431 1.39 -7.66 6.49
N GLN A 432 1.17 -8.59 7.41
CA GLN A 432 -0.17 -8.95 7.85
C GLN A 432 -0.14 -9.51 9.28
N LEU A 433 -1.24 -9.28 9.99
CA LEU A 433 -1.53 -9.76 11.34
C LEU A 433 -2.89 -10.44 11.36
N ARG A 434 -3.05 -11.45 12.22
CA ARG A 434 -4.35 -12.06 12.50
C ARG A 434 -4.41 -12.48 13.98
N ALA A 435 -5.42 -12.00 14.70
CA ALA A 435 -5.73 -12.49 16.05
C ALA A 435 -6.40 -13.86 15.97
N ASP A 436 -6.14 -14.73 16.94
CA ASP A 436 -6.82 -16.02 17.08
C ASP A 436 -8.09 -15.96 17.96
N GLY A 437 -8.33 -14.83 18.61
CA GLY A 437 -9.43 -14.65 19.56
C GLY A 437 -9.21 -15.34 20.91
N GLU A 438 -8.00 -15.87 21.16
CA GLU A 438 -7.61 -16.58 22.38
C GLU A 438 -6.41 -15.93 23.09
N GLY A 439 -6.08 -14.71 22.72
CA GLY A 439 -5.02 -13.90 23.30
C GLY A 439 -3.74 -13.86 22.50
N ASN A 440 -3.63 -14.57 21.36
CA ASN A 440 -2.45 -14.46 20.51
C ASN A 440 -2.75 -13.64 19.25
N VAL A 441 -1.71 -12.97 18.78
CA VAL A 441 -1.66 -12.33 17.47
C VAL A 441 -0.53 -12.97 16.68
N TRP A 442 -0.87 -13.48 15.51
CA TRP A 442 0.06 -14.01 14.53
C TRP A 442 0.43 -12.90 13.54
N ALA A 443 1.72 -12.73 13.26
CA ALA A 443 2.20 -11.73 12.35
C ALA A 443 3.23 -12.32 11.39
N VAL A 444 3.28 -11.81 10.16
CA VAL A 444 4.29 -12.17 9.17
C VAL A 444 4.92 -10.92 8.56
N ASN A 445 6.20 -11.00 8.25
CA ASN A 445 6.92 -9.96 7.53
C ASN A 445 7.54 -10.49 6.24
N LYS A 446 8.13 -9.60 5.45
CA LYS A 446 8.78 -9.94 4.19
C LYS A 446 10.24 -9.52 4.21
N ALA A 447 11.08 -10.34 3.58
CA ALA A 447 12.45 -9.95 3.28
C ALA A 447 12.51 -8.86 2.18
N ARG A 448 13.46 -7.93 2.32
CA ARG A 448 13.79 -6.93 1.28
C ARG A 448 14.67 -7.51 0.18
N GLY A 449 15.34 -8.61 0.44
CA GLY A 449 16.26 -9.30 -0.48
C GLY A 449 16.53 -10.72 -0.01
N GLU A 450 17.43 -11.41 -0.71
CA GLU A 450 17.78 -12.81 -0.38
C GLU A 450 18.53 -12.94 0.94
N ASP A 451 19.37 -11.96 1.24
CA ASP A 451 20.26 -11.94 2.40
C ASP A 451 19.69 -11.12 3.58
N ASP A 452 18.38 -10.89 3.62
CA ASP A 452 17.74 -10.14 4.71
C ASP A 452 17.52 -11.03 5.94
N PRO A 453 18.30 -10.86 7.03
CA PRO A 453 18.22 -11.74 8.19
C PRO A 453 16.99 -11.49 9.06
N THR A 454 16.25 -10.41 8.82
CA THR A 454 15.09 -9.99 9.61
C THR A 454 13.77 -10.16 8.88
N GLY A 455 13.81 -10.61 7.61
CA GLY A 455 12.64 -10.85 6.78
C GLY A 455 12.17 -12.29 6.78
N ASP A 456 10.97 -12.50 6.23
CA ASP A 456 10.34 -13.81 6.05
C ASP A 456 10.21 -14.64 7.34
N ASN A 457 9.87 -13.94 8.42
CA ASN A 457 9.60 -14.53 9.72
C ASN A 457 8.10 -14.51 10.05
N ILE A 458 7.70 -15.43 10.93
CA ILE A 458 6.42 -15.41 11.63
C ILE A 458 6.64 -15.06 13.09
N TRP A 459 5.70 -14.33 13.70
CA TRP A 459 5.64 -14.02 15.13
C TRP A 459 4.35 -14.55 15.73
N ARG A 460 4.43 -15.06 16.95
CA ARG A 460 3.32 -15.19 17.88
C ARG A 460 3.52 -14.20 19.01
N ILE A 461 2.59 -13.29 19.17
CA ILE A 461 2.64 -12.19 20.15
C ILE A 461 1.47 -12.37 21.11
N ARG A 462 1.74 -12.43 22.41
CA ARG A 462 0.72 -12.56 23.46
C ARG A 462 0.98 -11.58 24.59
N LEU A 463 -0.04 -10.83 25.00
CA LEU A 463 0.06 -10.00 26.20
C LEU A 463 0.22 -10.92 27.43
N LYS A 464 1.21 -10.64 28.29
CA LYS A 464 1.42 -11.38 29.53
C LYS A 464 0.25 -11.14 30.49
N ALA A 465 -0.14 -12.18 31.21
CA ALA A 465 -1.05 -12.00 32.33
C ALA A 465 -0.34 -11.18 33.42
N GLU A 466 -1.07 -10.21 34.00
CA GLU A 466 -0.60 -9.44 35.16
C GLU A 466 -0.44 -10.30 36.40
#